data_ca4075758a5c2d0d12429db1aba1c435
#
_entry.id   ca4075758a5c2d0d12429db1aba1c435
#
_cell.length_a   1.000
_cell.length_b   1.000
_cell.length_c   1.000
_cell.angle_alpha   90.00
_cell.angle_beta   90.00
_cell.angle_gamma   90.00
#
_symmetry.space_group_name_H-M   'P 1'
#
loop_
_entity.id
_entity.type
_entity.pdbx_description
1 polymer ?
#
loop_
_entity_poly.entity_id
_entity_poly.type
_entity_poly.pdbx_seq_one_letter_code
_entity_poly.pdbx_strand_id
1 'polypeptide(L)'
;MQVAQGALRQGALYDLLDREQPETDLRTATVNALMQRFAVDTAHAERVAATACALFRQAAAPGSERAERKLEWAAKLHEVGCRISHSDYHRHGAYILDNTDAAGFALPELHRLGILVLGQRGKVRKLEADLSDASFALQLICLRLAVALCHARRAPDITEMQLLMEPGTFTLKIPSRWPQAFPQSAHLLQEEMVAWQKTPWELRVQAD
;
A
#
# COMPACT_ATOMS: atom_id res chain seq x y z
N MET A 1 -12.97 33.82 23.97
CA MET A 1 -12.81 32.82 22.93
C MET A 1 -11.84 33.41 21.89
N GLN A 2 -10.54 33.09 21.99
CA GLN A 2 -9.55 33.55 21.01
C GLN A 2 -9.57 32.57 19.83
N VAL A 3 -9.92 33.10 18.65
CA VAL A 3 -9.87 32.34 17.40
C VAL A 3 -8.41 32.18 17.02
N ALA A 4 -7.94 30.93 16.86
CA ALA A 4 -6.59 30.63 16.44
C ALA A 4 -6.40 31.04 14.96
N GLN A 5 -5.96 32.28 14.72
CA GLN A 5 -5.69 32.81 13.37
C GLN A 5 -4.42 32.26 12.70
N GLY A 6 -3.71 31.35 13.33
CA GLY A 6 -2.42 30.81 12.84
C GLY A 6 -2.48 29.43 12.16
N ALA A 7 -3.47 28.60 12.47
CA ALA A 7 -3.46 27.17 12.09
C ALA A 7 -3.48 26.94 10.57
N LEU A 8 -4.23 27.71 9.80
CA LEU A 8 -4.29 27.61 8.33
C LEU A 8 -2.99 28.07 7.65
N ARG A 9 -2.37 29.16 8.17
CA ARG A 9 -1.10 29.67 7.64
C ARG A 9 0.07 28.72 7.96
N GLN A 10 0.09 28.15 9.17
CA GLN A 10 1.10 27.15 9.55
C GLN A 10 0.93 25.87 8.76
N GLY A 11 -0.30 25.36 8.55
CA GLY A 11 -0.55 24.19 7.72
C GLY A 11 -0.11 24.38 6.27
N ALA A 12 -0.38 25.53 5.66
CA ALA A 12 0.07 25.87 4.32
C ALA A 12 1.60 26.03 4.23
N LEU A 13 2.24 26.59 5.27
CA LEU A 13 3.69 26.73 5.34
C LEU A 13 4.38 25.37 5.47
N TYR A 14 3.82 24.46 6.28
CA TYR A 14 4.32 23.08 6.39
C TYR A 14 4.14 22.30 5.09
N ASP A 15 3.01 22.46 4.38
CA ASP A 15 2.80 21.81 3.07
C ASP A 15 3.78 22.32 1.99
N LEU A 16 4.19 23.59 2.08
CA LEU A 16 5.22 24.18 1.21
C LEU A 16 6.63 23.68 1.57
N LEU A 17 6.94 23.58 2.87
CA LEU A 17 8.24 23.10 3.36
C LEU A 17 8.43 21.60 3.05
N ASP A 18 7.36 20.80 3.15
CA ASP A 18 7.35 19.37 2.80
C ASP A 18 7.68 19.11 1.31
N ARG A 19 7.48 20.10 0.44
CA ARG A 19 7.85 19.98 -0.98
C ARG A 19 9.35 20.14 -1.21
N GLU A 20 10.05 20.82 -0.33
CA GLU A 20 11.47 21.14 -0.49
C GLU A 20 12.42 20.24 0.31
N GLN A 21 11.91 19.55 1.36
CA GLN A 21 12.73 18.67 2.21
C GLN A 21 12.02 17.35 2.53
N PRO A 22 12.21 16.29 1.71
CA PRO A 22 11.59 14.97 1.94
C PRO A 22 11.92 14.34 3.30
N GLU A 23 13.07 14.68 3.88
CA GLU A 23 13.56 14.10 5.14
C GLU A 23 12.82 14.64 6.38
N THR A 24 12.14 15.77 6.27
CA THR A 24 11.35 16.39 7.34
C THR A 24 9.83 16.25 7.13
N ASP A 25 9.39 15.32 6.30
CA ASP A 25 7.97 15.10 6.05
C ASP A 25 7.26 14.67 7.34
N LEU A 26 6.46 15.59 7.90
CA LEU A 26 5.65 15.38 9.10
C LEU A 26 4.77 14.13 8.97
N ARG A 27 4.33 13.79 7.77
CA ARG A 27 3.53 12.59 7.49
C ARG A 27 4.33 11.31 7.71
N THR A 28 5.58 11.28 7.27
CA THR A 28 6.47 10.14 7.55
C THR A 28 6.72 9.95 9.04
N ALA A 29 6.93 11.05 9.78
CA ALA A 29 7.05 11.01 11.24
C ALA A 29 5.76 10.47 11.90
N THR A 30 4.60 10.90 11.42
CA THR A 30 3.29 10.42 11.88
C THR A 30 3.08 8.94 11.60
N VAL A 31 3.43 8.46 10.40
CA VAL A 31 3.37 7.01 10.05
C VAL A 31 4.25 6.21 11.00
N ASN A 32 5.48 6.64 11.25
CA ASN A 32 6.38 5.97 12.19
C ASN A 32 5.82 5.97 13.63
N ALA A 33 5.22 7.07 14.07
CA ALA A 33 4.57 7.15 15.38
C ALA A 33 3.37 6.20 15.48
N LEU A 34 2.56 6.07 14.42
CA LEU A 34 1.47 5.09 14.35
C LEU A 34 1.99 3.65 14.39
N MET A 35 3.05 3.32 13.63
CA MET A 35 3.69 2.00 13.70
C MET A 35 4.13 1.65 15.13
N GLN A 36 4.76 2.59 15.82
CA GLN A 36 5.19 2.39 17.22
C GLN A 36 3.99 2.24 18.16
N ARG A 37 2.99 3.14 18.06
CA ARG A 37 1.78 3.13 18.90
C ARG A 37 1.03 1.80 18.82
N PHE A 38 0.95 1.21 17.63
CA PHE A 38 0.24 -0.04 17.39
C PHE A 38 1.15 -1.27 17.34
N ALA A 39 2.42 -1.12 17.75
CA ALA A 39 3.41 -2.19 17.81
C ALA A 39 3.52 -3.02 16.52
N VAL A 40 3.55 -2.34 15.38
CA VAL A 40 3.75 -2.97 14.06
C VAL A 40 5.15 -3.58 13.99
N ASP A 41 5.29 -4.78 13.41
CA ASP A 41 6.59 -5.37 13.08
C ASP A 41 7.27 -4.52 11.99
N THR A 42 8.14 -3.60 12.44
CA THR A 42 8.81 -2.63 11.58
C THR A 42 9.61 -3.31 10.48
N ALA A 43 10.32 -4.39 10.81
CA ALA A 43 11.15 -5.10 9.85
C ALA A 43 10.31 -5.77 8.74
N HIS A 44 9.13 -6.27 9.09
CA HIS A 44 8.19 -6.82 8.10
C HIS A 44 7.55 -5.71 7.28
N ALA A 45 7.07 -4.65 7.92
CA ALA A 45 6.46 -3.52 7.25
C ALA A 45 7.39 -2.86 6.23
N GLU A 46 8.67 -2.67 6.57
CA GLU A 46 9.69 -2.16 5.65
C GLU A 46 9.92 -3.10 4.45
N ARG A 47 9.95 -4.42 4.66
CA ARG A 47 10.04 -5.38 3.54
C ARG A 47 8.86 -5.29 2.59
N VAL A 48 7.64 -5.23 3.13
CA VAL A 48 6.43 -5.09 2.33
C VAL A 48 6.44 -3.76 1.57
N ALA A 49 6.82 -2.66 2.23
CA ALA A 49 6.93 -1.35 1.60
C ALA A 49 7.97 -1.34 0.47
N ALA A 50 9.17 -1.86 0.72
CA ALA A 50 10.22 -1.94 -0.30
C ALA A 50 9.77 -2.76 -1.52
N THR A 51 9.15 -3.92 -1.29
CA THR A 51 8.64 -4.79 -2.36
C THR A 51 7.51 -4.10 -3.14
N ALA A 52 6.55 -3.47 -2.45
CA ALA A 52 5.44 -2.78 -3.09
C ALA A 52 5.92 -1.60 -3.96
N CYS A 53 6.83 -0.77 -3.45
CA CYS A 53 7.40 0.35 -4.19
C CYS A 53 8.25 -0.11 -5.38
N ALA A 54 9.01 -1.20 -5.24
CA ALA A 54 9.79 -1.74 -6.34
C ALA A 54 8.89 -2.24 -7.49
N LEU A 55 7.79 -2.92 -7.19
CA LEU A 55 6.79 -3.32 -8.19
C LEU A 55 6.08 -2.11 -8.80
N PHE A 56 5.75 -1.12 -7.98
CA PHE A 56 5.08 0.10 -8.43
C PHE A 56 5.91 0.87 -9.47
N ARG A 57 7.21 1.06 -9.22
CA ARG A 57 8.12 1.75 -10.14
C ARG A 57 8.23 1.10 -11.51
N GLN A 58 7.99 -0.20 -11.62
CA GLN A 58 8.04 -0.92 -12.91
C GLN A 58 6.86 -0.57 -13.83
N ALA A 59 5.70 -0.25 -13.25
CA ALA A 59 4.45 -0.05 -13.99
C ALA A 59 3.92 1.39 -13.92
N ALA A 60 4.48 2.22 -13.05
CA ALA A 60 4.03 3.60 -12.84
C ALA A 60 4.48 4.52 -13.97
N ALA A 61 3.61 5.47 -14.33
CA ALA A 61 3.98 6.57 -15.22
C ALA A 61 4.97 7.55 -14.55
N PRO A 62 5.78 8.28 -15.32
CA PRO A 62 6.61 9.37 -14.79
C PRO A 62 5.75 10.38 -14.00
N GLY A 63 6.28 10.91 -12.90
CA GLY A 63 5.57 11.87 -12.05
C GLY A 63 4.65 11.22 -11.01
N SER A 64 4.78 9.91 -10.76
CA SER A 64 3.95 9.16 -9.81
C SER A 64 4.52 9.11 -8.38
N GLU A 65 5.52 9.93 -8.05
CA GLU A 65 6.25 9.87 -6.76
C GLU A 65 5.31 10.09 -5.56
N ARG A 66 4.29 10.94 -5.72
CA ARG A 66 3.27 11.17 -4.68
C ARG A 66 2.41 9.92 -4.44
N ALA A 67 2.07 9.19 -5.49
CA ALA A 67 1.32 7.94 -5.39
C ALA A 67 2.17 6.84 -4.77
N GLU A 68 3.45 6.74 -5.15
CA GLU A 68 4.40 5.80 -4.55
C GLU A 68 4.57 6.04 -3.05
N ARG A 69 4.71 7.30 -2.62
CA ARG A 69 4.82 7.64 -1.19
C ARG A 69 3.57 7.21 -0.40
N LYS A 70 2.37 7.40 -0.95
CA LYS A 70 1.13 6.91 -0.32
C LYS A 70 1.10 5.39 -0.23
N LEU A 71 1.57 4.69 -1.25
CA LEU A 71 1.73 3.25 -1.23
C LEU A 71 2.70 2.79 -0.14
N GLU A 72 3.84 3.46 -0.01
CA GLU A 72 4.83 3.20 1.03
C GLU A 72 4.20 3.31 2.43
N TRP A 73 3.50 4.40 2.71
CA TRP A 73 2.82 4.60 3.99
C TRP A 73 1.74 3.55 4.25
N ALA A 74 0.93 3.21 3.24
CA ALA A 74 -0.08 2.16 3.37
C ALA A 74 0.56 0.79 3.65
N ALA A 75 1.68 0.48 2.99
CA ALA A 75 2.44 -0.74 3.21
C ALA A 75 3.05 -0.80 4.62
N LYS A 76 3.59 0.32 5.13
CA LYS A 76 4.08 0.42 6.51
C LYS A 76 2.98 0.22 7.55
N LEU A 77 1.76 0.64 7.26
CA LEU A 77 0.61 0.58 8.16
C LEU A 77 -0.30 -0.64 7.93
N HIS A 78 0.07 -1.56 7.02
CA HIS A 78 -0.83 -2.65 6.61
C HIS A 78 -1.23 -3.59 7.76
N GLU A 79 -0.38 -3.76 8.77
CA GLU A 79 -0.65 -4.59 9.96
C GLU A 79 -1.07 -3.78 11.21
N VAL A 80 -1.32 -2.47 11.11
CA VAL A 80 -1.67 -1.61 12.26
C VAL A 80 -2.89 -2.13 13.04
N GLY A 81 -3.82 -2.78 12.37
CA GLY A 81 -5.02 -3.37 12.96
C GLY A 81 -4.77 -4.67 13.74
N CYS A 82 -3.61 -5.33 13.58
CA CYS A 82 -3.27 -6.56 14.30
C CYS A 82 -3.24 -6.35 15.83
N ARG A 83 -3.03 -5.10 16.29
CA ARG A 83 -3.07 -4.74 17.70
C ARG A 83 -4.46 -4.90 18.31
N ILE A 84 -5.52 -4.80 17.50
CA ILE A 84 -6.90 -5.04 17.94
C ILE A 84 -7.21 -6.53 17.84
N SER A 85 -7.02 -7.13 16.66
CA SER A 85 -7.22 -8.56 16.40
C SER A 85 -6.50 -9.00 15.14
N HIS A 86 -5.99 -10.23 15.15
CA HIS A 86 -5.46 -10.86 13.93
C HIS A 86 -6.57 -11.22 12.92
N SER A 87 -7.78 -11.46 13.41
CA SER A 87 -8.95 -11.63 12.53
C SER A 87 -9.36 -10.27 12.00
N ASP A 88 -9.56 -10.18 10.69
CA ASP A 88 -10.01 -8.95 10.02
C ASP A 88 -9.13 -7.70 10.28
N TYR A 89 -7.84 -7.89 10.59
CA TYR A 89 -6.93 -6.79 10.93
C TYR A 89 -6.89 -5.66 9.87
N HIS A 90 -7.12 -5.98 8.60
CA HIS A 90 -7.23 -5.00 7.53
C HIS A 90 -8.41 -4.04 7.74
N ARG A 91 -9.54 -4.51 8.30
CA ARG A 91 -10.69 -3.67 8.65
C ARG A 91 -10.40 -2.81 9.87
N HIS A 92 -9.76 -3.41 10.89
CA HIS A 92 -9.34 -2.66 12.07
C HIS A 92 -8.31 -1.59 11.70
N GLY A 93 -7.39 -1.89 10.78
CA GLY A 93 -6.41 -0.92 10.27
C GLY A 93 -7.08 0.26 9.55
N ALA A 94 -8.03 0.00 8.67
CA ALA A 94 -8.81 1.05 8.01
C ALA A 94 -9.55 1.93 9.03
N TYR A 95 -10.24 1.31 10.01
CA TYR A 95 -10.93 2.03 11.07
C TYR A 95 -9.98 2.92 11.90
N ILE A 96 -8.79 2.41 12.25
CA ILE A 96 -7.79 3.19 12.98
C ILE A 96 -7.40 4.42 12.16
N LEU A 97 -7.13 4.28 10.85
CA LEU A 97 -6.72 5.37 9.99
C LEU A 97 -7.82 6.41 9.79
N ASP A 98 -9.06 5.98 9.67
CA ASP A 98 -10.22 6.89 9.52
C ASP A 98 -10.55 7.66 10.81
N ASN A 99 -10.10 7.18 11.99
CA ASN A 99 -10.48 7.73 13.30
C ASN A 99 -9.27 8.17 14.15
N THR A 100 -8.11 8.39 13.55
CA THR A 100 -6.92 8.85 14.27
C THR A 100 -6.59 10.30 13.90
N ASP A 101 -6.13 11.05 14.90
CA ASP A 101 -5.49 12.35 14.65
C ASP A 101 -4.08 12.10 14.11
N ALA A 102 -3.87 12.40 12.84
CA ALA A 102 -2.60 12.19 12.14
C ALA A 102 -2.06 13.52 11.60
N ALA A 103 -1.07 14.08 12.29
CA ALA A 103 -0.47 15.35 11.90
C ALA A 103 0.12 15.27 10.48
N GLY A 104 -0.10 16.31 9.68
CA GLY A 104 0.37 16.40 8.29
C GLY A 104 -0.56 15.76 7.26
N PHE A 105 -1.57 14.97 7.66
CA PHE A 105 -2.54 14.38 6.76
C PHE A 105 -3.86 15.16 6.77
N ALA A 106 -4.42 15.38 5.57
CA ALA A 106 -5.82 15.76 5.43
C ALA A 106 -6.71 14.52 5.59
N LEU A 107 -7.95 14.70 6.08
CA LEU A 107 -8.91 13.60 6.26
C LEU A 107 -9.10 12.74 4.99
N PRO A 108 -9.23 13.31 3.77
CA PRO A 108 -9.33 12.50 2.55
C PRO A 108 -8.07 11.69 2.24
N GLU A 109 -6.88 12.15 2.64
CA GLU A 109 -5.64 11.41 2.47
C GLU A 109 -5.57 10.22 3.42
N LEU A 110 -5.96 10.40 4.69
CA LEU A 110 -6.06 9.30 5.67
C LEU A 110 -7.09 8.26 5.24
N HIS A 111 -8.26 8.72 4.78
CA HIS A 111 -9.28 7.82 4.26
C HIS A 111 -8.74 7.00 3.08
N ARG A 112 -8.01 7.63 2.15
CA ARG A 112 -7.38 6.91 1.02
C ARG A 112 -6.36 5.86 1.49
N LEU A 113 -5.54 6.17 2.49
CA LEU A 113 -4.65 5.18 3.11
C LEU A 113 -5.46 4.06 3.78
N GLY A 114 -6.54 4.40 4.48
CA GLY A 114 -7.46 3.45 5.10
C GLY A 114 -8.04 2.47 4.07
N ILE A 115 -8.47 2.96 2.91
CA ILE A 115 -9.00 2.11 1.81
C ILE A 115 -7.89 1.19 1.25
N LEU A 116 -6.65 1.65 1.08
CA LEU A 116 -5.53 0.79 0.67
C LEU A 116 -5.29 -0.32 1.71
N VAL A 117 -5.24 0.04 3.00
CA VAL A 117 -5.08 -0.93 4.10
C VAL A 117 -6.27 -1.89 4.18
N LEU A 118 -7.50 -1.44 3.94
CA LEU A 118 -8.67 -2.29 3.84
C LEU A 118 -8.57 -3.28 2.68
N GLY A 119 -8.09 -2.79 1.53
CA GLY A 119 -8.03 -3.54 0.28
C GLY A 119 -6.90 -4.55 0.19
N GLN A 120 -5.87 -4.47 1.05
CA GLN A 120 -4.72 -5.37 1.01
C GLN A 120 -5.09 -6.86 1.18
N ARG A 121 -6.28 -7.14 1.71
CA ARG A 121 -6.77 -8.50 1.95
C ARG A 121 -8.28 -8.60 1.68
N GLY A 122 -8.74 -9.81 1.39
CA GLY A 122 -10.16 -10.08 1.17
C GLY A 122 -10.63 -9.72 -0.24
N LYS A 123 -11.92 -9.47 -0.39
CA LYS A 123 -12.58 -9.33 -1.70
C LYS A 123 -12.35 -7.95 -2.31
N VAL A 124 -11.55 -7.87 -3.36
CA VAL A 124 -11.21 -6.63 -4.09
C VAL A 124 -12.45 -5.94 -4.67
N ARG A 125 -13.44 -6.70 -5.14
CA ARG A 125 -14.69 -6.15 -5.73
C ARG A 125 -15.45 -5.16 -4.83
N LYS A 126 -15.19 -5.16 -3.51
CA LYS A 126 -15.82 -4.21 -2.59
C LYS A 126 -15.31 -2.78 -2.77
N LEU A 127 -14.21 -2.62 -3.49
CA LEU A 127 -13.55 -1.36 -3.80
C LEU A 127 -13.75 -0.96 -5.28
N GLU A 128 -14.79 -1.47 -5.94
CA GLU A 128 -15.02 -1.27 -7.38
C GLU A 128 -15.06 0.22 -7.76
N ALA A 129 -15.66 1.06 -6.91
CA ALA A 129 -15.72 2.50 -7.13
C ALA A 129 -14.32 3.14 -7.12
N ASP A 130 -13.43 2.70 -6.22
CA ASP A 130 -12.06 3.22 -6.10
C ASP A 130 -11.16 2.70 -7.24
N LEU A 131 -11.44 1.50 -7.75
CA LEU A 131 -10.70 0.86 -8.83
C LEU A 131 -10.91 1.53 -10.20
N SER A 132 -11.84 2.46 -10.33
CA SER A 132 -11.95 3.33 -11.51
C SER A 132 -10.75 4.27 -11.66
N ASP A 133 -10.07 4.60 -10.55
CA ASP A 133 -8.79 5.32 -10.55
C ASP A 133 -7.64 4.33 -10.78
N ALA A 134 -7.04 4.40 -11.98
CA ALA A 134 -5.94 3.54 -12.38
C ALA A 134 -4.71 3.66 -11.46
N SER A 135 -4.45 4.83 -10.89
CA SER A 135 -3.35 5.03 -9.93
C SER A 135 -3.63 4.30 -8.63
N PHE A 136 -4.89 4.30 -8.16
CA PHE A 136 -5.28 3.52 -6.99
C PHE A 136 -5.22 2.02 -7.26
N ALA A 137 -5.70 1.58 -8.42
CA ALA A 137 -5.66 0.17 -8.79
C ALA A 137 -4.20 -0.34 -8.79
N LEU A 138 -3.26 0.46 -9.34
CA LEU A 138 -1.83 0.12 -9.32
C LEU A 138 -1.26 0.09 -7.90
N GLN A 139 -1.59 1.07 -7.04
CA GLN A 139 -1.16 1.06 -5.64
C GLN A 139 -1.69 -0.21 -4.92
N LEU A 140 -2.96 -0.52 -5.11
CA LEU A 140 -3.59 -1.66 -4.44
C LEU A 140 -2.99 -2.99 -4.89
N ILE A 141 -2.80 -3.22 -6.21
CA ILE A 141 -2.21 -4.47 -6.69
C ILE A 141 -0.78 -4.63 -6.18
N CYS A 142 0.05 -3.57 -6.20
CA CYS A 142 1.41 -3.62 -5.69
C CYS A 142 1.45 -3.95 -4.18
N LEU A 143 0.55 -3.37 -3.38
CA LEU A 143 0.43 -3.69 -1.96
C LEU A 143 0.05 -5.15 -1.74
N ARG A 144 -0.96 -5.66 -2.45
CA ARG A 144 -1.43 -7.04 -2.32
C ARG A 144 -0.37 -8.05 -2.75
N LEU A 145 0.29 -7.81 -3.89
CA LEU A 145 1.41 -8.65 -4.34
C LEU A 145 2.55 -8.65 -3.33
N ALA A 146 2.92 -7.48 -2.78
CA ALA A 146 3.97 -7.39 -1.77
C ALA A 146 3.61 -8.17 -0.49
N VAL A 147 2.37 -8.07 0.00
CA VAL A 147 1.89 -8.84 1.16
C VAL A 147 1.96 -10.34 0.86
N ALA A 148 1.53 -10.78 -0.33
CA ALA A 148 1.60 -12.18 -0.74
C ALA A 148 3.04 -12.69 -0.86
N LEU A 149 3.94 -11.91 -1.45
CA LEU A 149 5.34 -12.28 -1.64
C LEU A 149 6.14 -12.29 -0.33
N CYS A 150 5.82 -11.37 0.59
CA CYS A 150 6.49 -11.26 1.90
C CYS A 150 5.84 -12.12 3.01
N HIS A 151 4.86 -13.00 2.70
CA HIS A 151 4.10 -13.76 3.71
C HIS A 151 4.98 -14.58 4.67
N ALA A 152 6.11 -15.09 4.20
CA ALA A 152 7.06 -15.85 5.01
C ALA A 152 7.97 -14.96 5.89
N ARG A 153 7.69 -13.67 5.99
CA ARG A 153 8.47 -12.64 6.71
C ARG A 153 9.95 -12.58 6.26
N ARG A 154 10.20 -12.91 5.00
CA ARG A 154 11.50 -12.80 4.32
C ARG A 154 11.35 -11.86 3.12
N ALA A 155 12.45 -11.18 2.77
CA ALA A 155 12.47 -10.38 1.54
C ALA A 155 12.40 -11.35 0.33
N PRO A 156 11.42 -11.18 -0.57
CA PRO A 156 11.40 -11.94 -1.80
C PRO A 156 12.49 -11.43 -2.75
N ASP A 157 13.09 -12.32 -3.52
CA ASP A 157 13.88 -11.90 -4.67
C ASP A 157 12.93 -11.60 -5.82
N ILE A 158 12.80 -10.32 -6.15
CA ILE A 158 11.95 -9.81 -7.24
C ILE A 158 12.76 -9.27 -8.43
N THR A 159 14.08 -9.50 -8.46
CA THR A 159 14.97 -8.95 -9.51
C THR A 159 14.62 -9.48 -10.90
N GLU A 160 14.16 -10.72 -10.99
CA GLU A 160 13.71 -11.34 -12.25
C GLU A 160 12.18 -11.24 -12.45
N MET A 161 11.46 -10.53 -11.57
CA MET A 161 10.03 -10.31 -11.72
C MET A 161 9.75 -8.98 -12.42
N GLN A 162 8.73 -8.97 -13.26
CA GLN A 162 8.30 -7.76 -13.95
C GLN A 162 6.79 -7.56 -13.83
N LEU A 163 6.37 -6.42 -13.31
CA LEU A 163 4.97 -6.00 -13.30
C LEU A 163 4.72 -5.05 -14.48
N LEU A 164 3.76 -5.39 -15.31
CA LEU A 164 3.29 -4.58 -16.43
C LEU A 164 1.84 -4.14 -16.16
N MET A 165 1.51 -2.94 -16.60
CA MET A 165 0.15 -2.40 -16.54
C MET A 165 -0.30 -1.99 -17.94
N GLU A 166 -1.41 -2.57 -18.39
CA GLU A 166 -2.12 -2.23 -19.61
C GLU A 166 -3.57 -1.86 -19.25
N PRO A 167 -4.33 -1.23 -20.15
CA PRO A 167 -5.73 -0.90 -19.86
C PRO A 167 -6.54 -2.14 -19.42
N GLY A 168 -7.01 -2.11 -18.16
CA GLY A 168 -7.78 -3.19 -17.56
C GLY A 168 -7.00 -4.45 -17.16
N THR A 169 -5.66 -4.48 -17.30
CA THR A 169 -4.89 -5.70 -17.03
C THR A 169 -3.57 -5.37 -16.34
N PHE A 170 -3.28 -6.13 -15.29
CA PHE A 170 -1.95 -6.24 -14.68
C PHE A 170 -1.34 -7.59 -15.05
N THR A 171 -0.10 -7.61 -15.52
CA THR A 171 0.65 -8.83 -15.82
C THR A 171 1.89 -8.91 -14.96
N LEU A 172 1.96 -9.89 -14.07
CA LEU A 172 3.16 -10.20 -13.30
C LEU A 172 3.90 -11.35 -13.99
N LYS A 173 5.05 -11.05 -14.55
CA LYS A 173 5.97 -12.06 -15.09
C LYS A 173 6.86 -12.59 -13.98
N ILE A 174 7.03 -13.89 -13.89
CA ILE A 174 7.87 -14.59 -12.91
C ILE A 174 8.76 -15.62 -13.62
N PRO A 175 9.96 -15.95 -13.08
CA PRO A 175 10.78 -16.99 -13.65
C PRO A 175 10.07 -18.36 -13.62
N SER A 176 10.21 -19.18 -14.69
CA SER A 176 9.57 -20.51 -14.80
C SER A 176 9.88 -21.45 -13.64
N ARG A 177 11.05 -21.32 -13.04
CA ARG A 177 11.50 -22.12 -11.87
C ARG A 177 10.92 -21.63 -10.55
N TRP A 178 10.41 -20.37 -10.51
CA TRP A 178 10.01 -19.71 -9.25
C TRP A 178 8.84 -20.42 -8.53
N PRO A 179 7.76 -20.88 -9.20
CA PRO A 179 6.65 -21.57 -8.54
C PRO A 179 7.08 -22.86 -7.80
N GLN A 180 8.07 -23.59 -8.34
CA GLN A 180 8.59 -24.79 -7.70
C GLN A 180 9.47 -24.45 -6.48
N ALA A 181 10.22 -23.35 -6.55
CA ALA A 181 11.06 -22.89 -5.45
C ALA A 181 10.22 -22.26 -4.30
N PHE A 182 9.08 -21.66 -4.64
CA PHE A 182 8.21 -20.94 -3.69
C PHE A 182 6.73 -21.32 -3.84
N PRO A 183 6.36 -22.59 -3.57
CA PRO A 183 5.02 -23.11 -3.89
C PRO A 183 3.92 -22.42 -3.09
N GLN A 184 4.19 -21.99 -1.86
CA GLN A 184 3.21 -21.27 -1.05
C GLN A 184 2.95 -19.85 -1.59
N SER A 185 4.00 -19.12 -1.98
CA SER A 185 3.83 -17.81 -2.62
C SER A 185 3.14 -17.93 -3.97
N ALA A 186 3.44 -18.98 -4.74
CA ALA A 186 2.76 -19.26 -6.01
C ALA A 186 1.26 -19.52 -5.81
N HIS A 187 0.89 -20.26 -4.76
CA HIS A 187 -0.51 -20.44 -4.40
C HIS A 187 -1.21 -19.13 -4.05
N LEU A 188 -0.56 -18.27 -3.24
CA LEU A 188 -1.10 -16.96 -2.90
C LEU A 188 -1.29 -16.06 -4.13
N LEU A 189 -0.36 -16.12 -5.10
CA LEU A 189 -0.53 -15.40 -6.37
C LEU A 189 -1.72 -15.93 -7.19
N GLN A 190 -2.01 -17.22 -7.16
CA GLN A 190 -3.20 -17.80 -7.80
C GLN A 190 -4.49 -17.31 -7.12
N GLU A 191 -4.52 -17.24 -5.77
CA GLU A 191 -5.64 -16.67 -5.04
C GLU A 191 -5.85 -15.18 -5.38
N GLU A 192 -4.77 -14.43 -5.57
CA GLU A 192 -4.85 -13.05 -6.03
C GLU A 192 -5.46 -12.94 -7.44
N MET A 193 -5.06 -13.77 -8.39
CA MET A 193 -5.69 -13.78 -9.72
C MET A 193 -7.22 -13.97 -9.63
N VAL A 194 -7.68 -14.88 -8.76
CA VAL A 194 -9.11 -15.09 -8.52
C VAL A 194 -9.77 -13.87 -7.86
N ALA A 195 -9.08 -13.20 -6.94
CA ALA A 195 -9.62 -12.03 -6.25
C ALA A 195 -9.91 -10.86 -7.20
N TRP A 196 -9.17 -10.73 -8.30
CA TRP A 196 -9.31 -9.66 -9.28
C TRP A 196 -10.31 -9.96 -10.41
N GLN A 197 -10.73 -11.23 -10.62
CA GLN A 197 -11.61 -11.65 -11.74
C GLN A 197 -12.95 -10.91 -11.84
N LYS A 198 -13.46 -10.35 -10.74
CA LYS A 198 -14.76 -9.65 -10.70
C LYS A 198 -14.59 -8.17 -10.42
N THR A 199 -13.57 -7.58 -10.98
CA THR A 199 -13.25 -6.15 -10.88
C THR A 199 -13.03 -5.58 -12.28
N PRO A 200 -12.94 -4.25 -12.47
CA PRO A 200 -12.57 -3.64 -13.75
C PRO A 200 -11.16 -4.00 -14.22
N TRP A 201 -10.35 -4.66 -13.39
CA TRP A 201 -8.98 -5.05 -13.66
C TRP A 201 -8.80 -6.55 -13.56
N GLU A 202 -8.01 -7.14 -14.44
CA GLU A 202 -7.59 -8.53 -14.41
C GLU A 202 -6.13 -8.63 -13.96
N LEU A 203 -5.80 -9.58 -13.08
CA LEU A 203 -4.42 -9.94 -12.79
C LEU A 203 -4.06 -11.23 -13.52
N ARG A 204 -2.97 -11.19 -14.29
CA ARG A 204 -2.35 -12.36 -14.94
C ARG A 204 -0.98 -12.61 -14.36
N VAL A 205 -0.66 -13.86 -14.05
CA VAL A 205 0.67 -14.31 -13.66
C VAL A 205 1.20 -15.22 -14.75
N GLN A 206 2.34 -14.83 -15.33
CA GLN A 206 2.97 -15.55 -16.45
C GLN A 206 4.35 -16.03 -16.02
N ALA A 207 4.66 -17.30 -16.30
CA ALA A 207 5.99 -17.87 -16.11
C ALA A 207 6.74 -17.78 -17.44
N ASP A 208 7.87 -17.08 -17.44
CA ASP A 208 8.78 -16.94 -18.60
C ASP A 208 9.88 -17.99 -18.54
#